data_c76278d6228ab96fcba54aa1f784643c
#
_entry.id   c76278d6228ab96fcba54aa1f784643c
#
_cell.length_a   1.000
_cell.length_b   1.000
_cell.length_c   1.000
_cell.angle_alpha   90.00
_cell.angle_beta   90.00
_cell.angle_gamma   90.00
#
_symmetry.space_group_name_H-M   'P 1'
#
loop_
_entity.id
_entity.type
_entity.pdbx_description
1 polymer ?
#
loop_
_entity_poly.entity_id
_entity_poly.type
_entity_poly.pdbx_seq_one_letter_code
_entity_poly.pdbx_strand_id
1 'polypeptide(L)'
;MDKLAEIMDWKRREISSLIRPVNLNDLEKIGNRMKTDQSFIEALATDELSVIAEIKRKSPSAGDIAEGASAVEQARTYLNADADALSILTDKKFFGGELEDLWEVNDFLSNHQR
;
A
#
# COMPACT_ATOMS: atom_id res chain seq x y z
N MET A 1 6.08 23.89 10.63
CA MET A 1 5.19 22.97 9.87
C MET A 1 5.30 21.59 10.51
N ASP A 2 4.18 20.96 10.83
CA ASP A 2 4.22 19.62 11.36
C ASP A 2 4.57 18.60 10.26
N LYS A 3 4.88 17.38 10.65
CA LYS A 3 5.32 16.35 9.69
C LYS A 3 4.25 16.00 8.67
N LEU A 4 2.99 15.93 9.08
CA LEU A 4 1.91 15.64 8.13
C LEU A 4 1.80 16.74 7.08
N ALA A 5 1.84 18.00 7.50
CA ALA A 5 1.79 19.11 6.57
C ALA A 5 2.96 19.12 5.60
N GLU A 6 4.16 18.78 6.10
CA GLU A 6 5.37 18.67 5.28
C GLU A 6 5.22 17.57 4.22
N ILE A 7 4.74 16.41 4.61
CA ILE A 7 4.52 15.28 3.72
C ILE A 7 3.48 15.63 2.65
N MET A 8 2.36 16.23 3.06
CA MET A 8 1.30 16.60 2.14
C MET A 8 1.74 17.66 1.14
N ASP A 9 2.51 18.65 1.61
CA ASP A 9 3.04 19.69 0.73
C ASP A 9 3.98 19.12 -0.32
N TRP A 10 4.89 18.23 0.10
CA TRP A 10 5.78 17.53 -0.83
C TRP A 10 4.99 16.71 -1.83
N LYS A 11 4.00 15.96 -1.36
CA LYS A 11 3.20 15.08 -2.22
C LYS A 11 2.45 15.88 -3.28
N ARG A 12 1.86 17.03 -2.92
CA ARG A 12 1.19 17.88 -3.88
C ARG A 12 2.13 18.35 -5.00
N ARG A 13 3.37 18.68 -4.65
CA ARG A 13 4.37 19.08 -5.65
C ARG A 13 4.81 17.91 -6.51
N GLU A 14 5.02 16.76 -5.88
CA GLU A 14 5.49 15.55 -6.57
C GLU A 14 4.48 15.09 -7.63
N ILE A 15 3.20 15.08 -7.31
CA ILE A 15 2.18 14.59 -8.23
C ILE A 15 1.57 15.66 -9.13
N SER A 16 2.00 16.92 -9.01
CA SER A 16 1.36 18.04 -9.72
C SER A 16 1.27 17.84 -11.23
N SER A 17 2.26 17.20 -11.84
CA SER A 17 2.26 16.92 -13.28
C SER A 17 1.43 15.69 -13.66
N LEU A 18 0.98 14.91 -12.68
CA LEU A 18 0.25 13.67 -12.89
C LEU A 18 -1.26 13.83 -12.70
N ILE A 19 -1.67 14.92 -12.06
CA ILE A 19 -3.09 15.15 -11.76
C ILE A 19 -3.83 15.45 -13.06
N ARG A 20 -4.92 14.75 -13.28
CA ARG A 20 -5.80 14.96 -14.43
C ARG A 20 -7.25 14.74 -14.02
N PRO A 21 -8.21 15.37 -14.73
CA PRO A 21 -9.63 15.09 -14.48
C PRO A 21 -9.95 13.61 -14.74
N VAL A 22 -10.79 13.04 -13.89
CA VAL A 22 -11.26 11.66 -14.02
C VAL A 22 -12.79 11.70 -13.99
N ASN A 23 -13.44 11.06 -14.95
CA ASN A 23 -14.89 11.00 -15.02
C ASN A 23 -15.41 9.63 -14.53
N LEU A 24 -16.74 9.53 -14.37
CA LEU A 24 -17.36 8.31 -13.88
C LEU A 24 -17.11 7.10 -14.78
N ASN A 25 -17.08 7.32 -16.11
CA ASN A 25 -16.78 6.22 -17.06
C ASN A 25 -15.39 5.63 -16.80
N ASP A 26 -14.40 6.48 -16.56
CA ASP A 26 -13.04 6.02 -16.27
C ASP A 26 -13.02 5.19 -14.99
N LEU A 27 -13.72 5.64 -13.95
CA LEU A 27 -13.80 4.93 -12.67
C LEU A 27 -14.48 3.57 -12.83
N GLU A 28 -15.55 3.50 -13.61
CA GLU A 28 -16.24 2.24 -13.87
C GLU A 28 -15.35 1.23 -14.59
N LYS A 29 -14.61 1.70 -15.61
CA LYS A 29 -13.68 0.84 -16.35
C LYS A 29 -12.60 0.30 -15.45
N ILE A 30 -12.01 1.13 -14.59
CA ILE A 30 -11.00 0.72 -13.64
C ILE A 30 -11.58 -0.29 -12.65
N GLY A 31 -12.75 -0.02 -12.10
CA GLY A 31 -13.42 -0.91 -11.16
C GLY A 31 -13.71 -2.28 -11.76
N ASN A 32 -14.12 -2.32 -13.02
CA ASN A 32 -14.39 -3.58 -13.71
C ASN A 32 -13.12 -4.42 -13.94
N ARG A 33 -11.98 -3.77 -14.11
CA ARG A 33 -10.68 -4.47 -14.26
C ARG A 33 -10.14 -5.00 -12.95
N MET A 34 -10.53 -4.39 -11.84
CA MET A 34 -9.96 -4.68 -10.52
C MET A 34 -10.81 -5.66 -9.70
N LYS A 35 -11.52 -6.54 -10.37
CA LYS A 35 -12.32 -7.55 -9.68
C LYS A 35 -11.40 -8.54 -8.99
N THR A 36 -11.66 -8.76 -7.71
CA THR A 36 -10.94 -9.74 -6.89
C THR A 36 -11.94 -10.71 -6.28
N ASP A 37 -11.45 -11.89 -5.91
CA ASP A 37 -12.30 -12.90 -5.27
C ASP A 37 -12.71 -12.48 -3.87
N GLN A 38 -11.92 -11.60 -3.25
CA GLN A 38 -12.21 -11.07 -1.92
C GLN A 38 -11.88 -9.59 -1.87
N SER A 39 -12.88 -8.77 -1.59
CA SER A 39 -12.68 -7.33 -1.46
C SER A 39 -11.96 -7.00 -0.14
N PHE A 40 -11.38 -5.80 -0.09
CA PHE A 40 -10.75 -5.29 1.14
C PHE A 40 -11.75 -5.25 2.30
N ILE A 41 -12.97 -4.82 2.03
CA ILE A 41 -14.02 -4.76 3.04
C ILE A 41 -14.32 -6.16 3.59
N GLU A 42 -14.47 -7.15 2.70
CA GLU A 42 -14.73 -8.53 3.12
C GLU A 42 -13.58 -9.10 3.94
N ALA A 43 -12.35 -8.80 3.55
CA ALA A 43 -11.17 -9.26 4.29
C ALA A 43 -11.15 -8.75 5.73
N LEU A 44 -11.67 -7.54 5.97
CA LEU A 44 -11.71 -6.93 7.30
C LEU A 44 -12.98 -7.25 8.08
N ALA A 45 -14.02 -7.77 7.43
CA ALA A 45 -15.31 -8.06 8.05
C ALA A 45 -15.29 -9.44 8.73
N THR A 46 -14.53 -9.54 9.82
CA THR A 46 -14.41 -10.77 10.61
C THR A 46 -15.10 -10.59 11.96
N ASP A 47 -15.40 -11.70 12.64
CA ASP A 47 -16.00 -11.67 13.97
C ASP A 47 -15.00 -11.26 15.05
N GLU A 48 -13.73 -11.27 14.74
CA GLU A 48 -12.65 -10.96 15.67
C GLU A 48 -11.93 -9.67 15.22
N LEU A 49 -10.90 -9.29 15.95
CA LEU A 49 -10.07 -8.14 15.60
C LEU A 49 -9.38 -8.39 14.26
N SER A 50 -9.55 -7.47 13.32
CA SER A 50 -8.88 -7.54 12.03
C SER A 50 -7.57 -6.77 12.07
N VAL A 51 -6.55 -7.28 11.39
CA VAL A 51 -5.21 -6.69 11.37
C VAL A 51 -4.84 -6.26 9.96
N ILE A 52 -4.51 -4.97 9.80
CA ILE A 52 -3.88 -4.45 8.60
C ILE A 52 -2.39 -4.31 8.92
N ALA A 53 -1.56 -5.07 8.25
CA ALA A 53 -0.11 -5.00 8.44
C ALA A 53 0.50 -4.04 7.42
N GLU A 54 1.32 -3.12 7.90
CA GLU A 54 1.92 -2.09 7.06
C GLU A 54 3.36 -2.43 6.68
N ILE A 55 3.67 -2.29 5.39
CA ILE A 55 5.00 -2.49 4.84
C ILE A 55 5.65 -1.13 4.61
N LYS A 56 6.74 -0.84 5.32
CA LYS A 56 7.52 0.38 5.15
C LYS A 56 8.96 0.14 5.56
N ARG A 57 9.90 0.89 4.99
CA ARG A 57 11.33 0.75 5.26
C ARG A 57 11.88 1.84 6.17
N LYS A 58 11.22 3.00 6.22
CA LYS A 58 11.59 4.10 7.11
C LYS A 58 10.38 4.98 7.40
N SER A 59 10.51 5.86 8.35
CA SER A 59 9.48 6.86 8.65
C SER A 59 10.14 8.16 9.12
N PRO A 60 9.44 9.31 9.03
CA PRO A 60 9.98 10.58 9.49
C PRO A 60 10.36 10.57 10.99
N SER A 61 9.64 9.82 11.80
CA SER A 61 9.87 9.78 13.26
C SER A 61 10.90 8.75 13.68
N ALA A 62 10.95 7.60 13.02
CA ALA A 62 11.82 6.48 13.42
C ALA A 62 13.10 6.36 12.58
N GLY A 63 13.21 7.11 11.47
CA GLY A 63 14.32 6.95 10.53
C GLY A 63 14.26 5.60 9.83
N ASP A 64 15.41 5.04 9.51
CA ASP A 64 15.49 3.76 8.83
C ASP A 64 15.03 2.62 9.74
N ILE A 65 14.04 1.86 9.28
CA ILE A 65 13.47 0.73 10.02
C ILE A 65 13.95 -0.58 9.42
N ALA A 66 13.88 -0.69 8.08
CA ALA A 66 14.21 -1.91 7.35
C ALA A 66 14.78 -1.56 5.99
N GLU A 67 15.80 -0.70 5.97
CA GLU A 67 16.43 -0.26 4.72
C GLU A 67 16.90 -1.47 3.90
N GLY A 68 16.57 -1.47 2.61
CA GLY A 68 16.93 -2.55 1.70
C GLY A 68 16.07 -3.81 1.82
N ALA A 69 15.12 -3.85 2.74
CA ALA A 69 14.26 -5.02 2.90
C ALA A 69 13.31 -5.18 1.71
N SER A 70 13.09 -6.42 1.30
CA SER A 70 12.13 -6.74 0.24
C SER A 70 10.70 -6.60 0.74
N ALA A 71 9.86 -5.91 -0.03
CA ALA A 71 8.45 -5.77 0.30
C ALA A 71 7.75 -7.14 0.26
N VAL A 72 8.12 -8.00 -0.68
CA VAL A 72 7.56 -9.36 -0.79
C VAL A 72 7.91 -10.19 0.44
N GLU A 73 9.13 -10.09 0.95
CA GLU A 73 9.52 -10.83 2.15
C GLU A 73 8.77 -10.34 3.39
N GLN A 74 8.55 -9.02 3.50
CA GLN A 74 7.71 -8.48 4.57
C GLN A 74 6.27 -8.98 4.44
N ALA A 75 5.73 -8.98 3.22
CA ALA A 75 4.38 -9.49 2.96
C ALA A 75 4.26 -10.96 3.36
N ARG A 76 5.25 -11.77 3.00
CA ARG A 76 5.28 -13.19 3.36
C ARG A 76 5.24 -13.37 4.88
N THR A 77 6.03 -12.60 5.60
CA THR A 77 6.05 -12.64 7.06
C THR A 77 4.69 -12.31 7.66
N TYR A 78 4.05 -11.26 7.15
CA TYR A 78 2.74 -10.85 7.63
C TYR A 78 1.64 -11.86 7.28
N LEU A 79 1.71 -12.47 6.10
CA LEU A 79 0.77 -13.53 5.72
C LEU A 79 0.91 -14.74 6.64
N ASN A 80 2.15 -15.12 6.96
CA ASN A 80 2.40 -16.23 7.88
C ASN A 80 1.91 -15.93 9.30
N ALA A 81 1.78 -14.66 9.64
CA ALA A 81 1.23 -14.22 10.93
C ALA A 81 -0.29 -13.94 10.86
N ASP A 82 -0.94 -14.35 9.77
CA ASP A 82 -2.39 -14.23 9.56
C ASP A 82 -2.94 -12.81 9.52
N ALA A 83 -2.18 -11.86 8.95
CA ALA A 83 -2.71 -10.53 8.68
C ALA A 83 -3.90 -10.62 7.72
N ASP A 84 -4.93 -9.82 7.97
CA ASP A 84 -6.14 -9.80 7.16
C ASP A 84 -6.00 -8.95 5.90
N ALA A 85 -5.16 -7.93 5.96
CA ALA A 85 -4.88 -7.06 4.82
C ALA A 85 -3.49 -6.45 4.97
N LEU A 86 -2.96 -5.94 3.85
CA LEU A 86 -1.66 -5.29 3.81
C LEU A 86 -1.80 -3.85 3.35
N SER A 87 -1.02 -2.97 3.95
CA SER A 87 -0.88 -1.58 3.53
C SER A 87 0.56 -1.39 3.08
N ILE A 88 0.76 -0.92 1.85
CA ILE A 88 2.09 -0.81 1.27
C ILE A 88 2.40 0.66 1.00
N LEU A 89 3.41 1.18 1.71
CA LEU A 89 3.84 2.57 1.54
C LEU A 89 4.65 2.68 0.26
N THR A 90 4.18 3.51 -0.67
CA THR A 90 4.83 3.69 -1.98
C THR A 90 5.55 5.04 -2.08
N ASP A 91 5.53 5.82 -1.02
CA ASP A 91 6.25 7.09 -0.97
C ASP A 91 7.73 6.84 -0.74
N LYS A 92 8.58 7.40 -1.61
CA LYS A 92 10.03 7.19 -1.54
C LYS A 92 10.70 8.09 -0.51
N LYS A 93 10.38 9.37 -0.53
CA LYS A 93 11.09 10.37 0.26
C LYS A 93 10.99 10.13 1.77
N PHE A 94 9.79 9.90 2.27
CA PHE A 94 9.53 9.80 3.70
C PHE A 94 9.48 8.37 4.22
N PHE A 95 9.05 7.42 3.38
CA PHE A 95 8.81 6.04 3.82
C PHE A 95 9.65 5.00 3.09
N GLY A 96 10.47 5.41 2.12
CA GLY A 96 11.39 4.51 1.44
C GLY A 96 10.75 3.49 0.52
N GLY A 97 9.51 3.72 0.11
CA GLY A 97 8.78 2.80 -0.75
C GLY A 97 8.82 3.20 -2.22
N GLU A 98 8.28 2.34 -3.07
CA GLU A 98 8.16 2.56 -4.51
C GLU A 98 6.88 1.88 -5.01
N LEU A 99 6.36 2.33 -6.15
CA LEU A 99 5.19 1.68 -6.76
C LEU A 99 5.47 0.21 -7.10
N GLU A 100 6.70 -0.10 -7.46
CA GLU A 100 7.13 -1.47 -7.73
C GLU A 100 6.88 -2.39 -6.54
N ASP A 101 7.00 -1.88 -5.33
CA ASP A 101 6.70 -2.66 -4.11
C ASP A 101 5.25 -3.14 -4.11
N LEU A 102 4.33 -2.26 -4.47
CA LEU A 102 2.91 -2.60 -4.56
C LEU A 102 2.66 -3.66 -5.63
N TRP A 103 3.26 -3.48 -6.80
CA TRP A 103 3.10 -4.42 -7.90
C TRP A 103 3.67 -5.80 -7.56
N GLU A 104 4.85 -5.85 -7.00
CA GLU A 104 5.50 -7.11 -6.63
C GLU A 104 4.72 -7.85 -5.55
N VAL A 105 4.22 -7.14 -4.55
CA VAL A 105 3.40 -7.75 -3.50
C VAL A 105 2.08 -8.25 -4.07
N ASN A 106 1.46 -7.49 -4.96
CA ASN A 106 0.22 -7.90 -5.60
C ASN A 106 0.41 -9.17 -6.41
N ASP A 107 1.50 -9.27 -7.17
CA ASP A 107 1.84 -10.49 -7.92
C ASP A 107 2.06 -11.67 -6.98
N PHE A 108 2.78 -11.44 -5.89
CA PHE A 108 3.01 -12.46 -4.87
C PHE A 108 1.69 -12.98 -4.29
N LEU A 109 0.78 -12.08 -3.94
CA LEU A 109 -0.52 -12.45 -3.37
C LEU A 109 -1.37 -13.23 -4.37
N SER A 110 -1.33 -12.86 -5.65
CA SER A 110 -2.08 -13.56 -6.70
C SER A 110 -1.60 -14.99 -6.89
N ASN A 111 -0.32 -15.24 -6.66
CA ASN A 111 0.29 -16.57 -6.82
C ASN A 111 0.24 -17.40 -5.54
N HIS A 112 -0.06 -16.78 -4.40
CA HIS A 112 -0.07 -17.45 -3.08
C HIS A 112 -1.41 -17.23 -2.40
N GLN A 113 -2.48 -17.61 -3.10
CA GLN A 113 -3.84 -17.47 -2.56
C GLN A 113 -4.02 -18.35 -1.32
N ARG A 114 -4.74 -17.76 -0.36
CA ARG A 114 -5.13 -18.46 0.86
C ARG A 114 -6.47 -19.15 0.65
#